data_55dc8bedf47d0afec1d31f64ac4072d4
#
_entry.id   55dc8bedf47d0afec1d31f64ac4072d4
#
_cell.length_a   1.000
_cell.length_b   1.000
_cell.length_c   1.000
_cell.angle_alpha   90.00
_cell.angle_beta   90.00
_cell.angle_gamma   90.00
#
_symmetry.space_group_name_H-M   'P 1'
#
loop_
_entity.id
_entity.type
_entity.pdbx_description
1 polymer ?
#
loop_
_entity_poly.entity_id
_entity_poly.type
_entity_poly.pdbx_seq_one_letter_code
_entity_poly.pdbx_strand_id
1 'polypeptide(L)'
;KVTGVQTCALPIYKIYIMMKRLFFPLFAGLLWLMSGTLSATERTYNVLFIQSYTKNTPWHSLLTENLENGLDKGGVKANITTEYLNADYWSFASECFIMRRICERARQRKTDLIVTSSDEAFFTLTHCGDSLPYQIPVVVSGIKYPDERVFERMPNVSGYVSKTDFDVLLDAAVRMFPSRRELVCLSDSSFLSLKGVKAVEESWERIKSNYPEHELKVLNVQAKSLNSIITSICYDYNAYKHIVIAPKWIPFLSLKLKAPVFTSQNLAMTNGVLCVYDAVPGEDAFAAGRQAASILKGKSPASLEVKDFGGKLLFDYKQLQFFRVDTNRAESKGIILNIPLMERYRVWFILFYSLIVGALVLLVVWLFRANRRESRKRIHAQTRLLIQHRLVEQRDEFDNIFCSIRDGLITYDTEIGRASCRER
;
A
#
# COMPACT_ATOMS: atom_id res chain seq x y z
N LYS A 1 -91.82 34.46 34.00
CA LYS A 1 -91.36 35.42 32.99
C LYS A 1 -90.01 35.95 33.47
N VAL A 2 -88.89 35.43 32.98
CA VAL A 2 -87.67 36.22 32.95
C VAL A 2 -86.81 35.65 31.87
N THR A 3 -86.40 36.50 31.03
CA THR A 3 -85.57 36.32 29.81
C THR A 3 -84.09 36.13 30.12
N GLY A 4 -83.45 35.36 29.29
CA GLY A 4 -82.05 34.98 29.39
C GLY A 4 -81.04 36.10 29.12
N VAL A 5 -79.90 35.93 29.69
CA VAL A 5 -78.65 36.62 29.29
C VAL A 5 -77.71 35.57 28.72
N GLN A 6 -77.50 35.56 27.40
CA GLN A 6 -76.47 34.83 26.73
C GLN A 6 -75.14 35.56 26.91
N THR A 7 -74.20 34.95 27.60
CA THR A 7 -72.83 35.46 27.72
C THR A 7 -72.02 35.00 26.50
N CYS A 8 -71.58 35.95 25.67
CA CYS A 8 -70.65 35.84 24.57
C CYS A 8 -69.21 35.63 25.07
N ALA A 9 -68.89 34.48 25.59
CA ALA A 9 -67.49 34.15 26.02
C ALA A 9 -66.77 33.09 25.19
N LEU A 10 -67.32 32.68 24.07
CA LEU A 10 -66.82 31.56 23.29
C LEU A 10 -65.81 31.83 22.11
N PRO A 11 -65.61 33.06 21.59
CA PRO A 11 -64.61 33.22 20.51
C PRO A 11 -63.15 33.40 20.97
N ILE A 12 -62.89 33.95 22.15
CA ILE A 12 -61.54 34.31 22.61
C ILE A 12 -60.71 33.06 22.97
N TYR A 13 -61.33 32.04 23.55
CA TYR A 13 -60.64 30.82 23.94
C TYR A 13 -60.23 29.96 22.73
N LYS A 14 -61.02 29.95 21.67
CA LYS A 14 -60.64 29.25 20.39
C LYS A 14 -59.49 29.96 19.68
N ILE A 15 -59.45 31.28 19.70
CA ILE A 15 -58.35 32.06 19.10
C ILE A 15 -57.02 31.82 19.88
N TYR A 16 -57.10 31.78 21.20
CA TYR A 16 -55.94 31.52 22.04
C TYR A 16 -55.33 30.10 21.83
N ILE A 17 -56.17 29.08 21.68
CA ILE A 17 -55.72 27.72 21.39
C ILE A 17 -55.18 27.61 19.97
N MET A 18 -55.79 28.29 19.00
CA MET A 18 -55.34 28.31 17.63
C MET A 18 -53.99 29.04 17.47
N MET A 19 -53.81 30.16 18.17
CA MET A 19 -52.53 30.87 18.24
C MET A 19 -51.43 30.01 18.91
N LYS A 20 -51.70 29.31 20.01
CA LYS A 20 -50.76 28.42 20.65
C LYS A 20 -50.35 27.25 19.73
N ARG A 21 -51.28 26.71 18.94
CA ARG A 21 -50.98 25.58 18.00
C ARG A 21 -50.22 26.04 16.76
N LEU A 22 -50.31 27.30 16.35
CA LEU A 22 -49.56 27.83 15.21
C LEU A 22 -48.22 28.47 15.61
N PHE A 23 -48.19 29.22 16.73
CA PHE A 23 -46.96 29.92 17.15
C PHE A 23 -45.91 28.99 17.78
N PHE A 24 -46.30 27.91 18.47
CA PHE A 24 -45.35 27.03 19.11
C PHE A 24 -44.51 26.23 18.10
N PRO A 25 -45.04 25.61 17.02
CA PRO A 25 -44.24 24.96 16.01
C PRO A 25 -43.46 25.96 15.14
N LEU A 26 -43.97 27.15 14.88
CA LEU A 26 -43.25 28.20 14.17
C LEU A 26 -42.07 28.75 14.98
N PHE A 27 -42.23 28.93 16.27
CA PHE A 27 -41.16 29.38 17.18
C PHE A 27 -40.14 28.28 17.44
N ALA A 28 -40.56 27.02 17.56
CA ALA A 28 -39.69 25.86 17.63
C ALA A 28 -38.91 25.65 16.31
N GLY A 29 -39.55 25.85 15.16
CA GLY A 29 -38.90 25.81 13.84
C GLY A 29 -37.92 26.98 13.65
N LEU A 30 -38.22 28.18 14.16
CA LEU A 30 -37.29 29.32 14.12
C LEU A 30 -36.08 29.12 15.06
N LEU A 31 -36.29 28.54 16.25
CA LEU A 31 -35.21 28.12 17.16
C LEU A 31 -34.36 27.00 16.56
N TRP A 32 -34.97 26.08 15.81
CA TRP A 32 -34.25 25.02 15.09
C TRP A 32 -33.48 25.57 13.89
N LEU A 33 -33.98 26.58 13.19
CA LEU A 33 -33.26 27.30 12.13
C LEU A 33 -32.17 28.23 12.69
N MET A 34 -32.30 28.73 13.92
CA MET A 34 -31.27 29.54 14.60
C MET A 34 -30.23 28.67 15.32
N SER A 35 -30.48 27.39 15.57
CA SER A 35 -29.46 26.38 15.86
C SER A 35 -28.70 25.93 14.60
N GLY A 36 -28.83 26.73 13.51
CA GLY A 36 -27.91 26.67 12.37
C GLY A 36 -26.50 26.70 12.90
N THR A 37 -25.81 25.58 12.73
CA THR A 37 -24.42 25.33 12.95
C THR A 37 -23.61 26.62 13.04
N LEU A 38 -23.23 27.04 14.27
CA LEU A 38 -21.97 27.74 14.44
C LEU A 38 -20.92 26.76 13.88
N SER A 39 -20.73 26.77 12.58
CA SER A 39 -19.48 26.27 11.98
C SER A 39 -18.42 27.16 12.59
N ALA A 40 -17.86 26.71 13.70
CA ALA A 40 -16.59 27.24 14.16
C ALA A 40 -15.73 27.15 12.92
N THR A 41 -15.29 28.32 12.42
CA THR A 41 -14.40 28.40 11.27
C THR A 41 -13.19 27.55 11.67
N GLU A 42 -13.11 26.34 11.15
CA GLU A 42 -12.09 25.38 11.54
C GLU A 42 -10.74 26.02 11.24
N ARG A 43 -10.00 26.37 12.29
CA ARG A 43 -8.70 27.03 12.13
C ARG A 43 -7.80 26.09 11.33
N THR A 44 -7.34 26.54 10.18
CA THR A 44 -6.31 25.83 9.40
C THR A 44 -4.94 26.25 9.92
N TYR A 45 -4.11 25.30 10.30
CA TYR A 45 -2.78 25.50 10.83
C TYR A 45 -1.73 25.40 9.75
N ASN A 46 -0.66 26.17 9.85
CA ASN A 46 0.48 26.09 8.94
C ASN A 46 1.57 25.18 9.54
N VAL A 47 1.77 24.01 8.96
CA VAL A 47 2.75 23.02 9.39
C VAL A 47 3.90 23.01 8.39
N LEU A 48 5.13 23.20 8.89
CA LEU A 48 6.35 23.02 8.12
C LEU A 48 6.87 21.61 8.32
N PHE A 49 6.98 20.83 7.25
CA PHE A 49 7.59 19.50 7.27
C PHE A 49 8.96 19.53 6.61
N ILE A 50 10.03 19.31 7.38
CA ILE A 50 11.41 19.30 6.89
C ILE A 50 11.87 17.86 6.76
N GLN A 51 12.11 17.41 5.53
CA GLN A 51 12.65 16.09 5.24
C GLN A 51 14.16 16.18 5.01
N SER A 52 14.92 15.24 5.56
CA SER A 52 16.38 15.19 5.46
C SER A 52 16.88 15.00 4.04
N TYR A 53 16.22 14.17 3.25
CA TYR A 53 16.69 13.71 1.94
C TYR A 53 15.92 14.35 0.79
N THR A 54 16.28 14.00 -0.46
CA THR A 54 15.68 14.61 -1.65
C THR A 54 14.23 14.18 -1.86
N LYS A 55 13.50 14.99 -2.62
CA LYS A 55 12.14 14.70 -3.08
C LYS A 55 12.04 13.41 -3.89
N ASN A 56 13.12 12.95 -4.50
CA ASN A 56 13.15 11.77 -5.35
C ASN A 56 13.31 10.45 -4.58
N THR A 57 13.40 10.50 -3.25
CA THR A 57 13.42 9.28 -2.45
C THR A 57 12.07 8.58 -2.49
N PRO A 58 12.03 7.24 -2.58
CA PRO A 58 10.77 6.49 -2.72
C PRO A 58 9.74 6.74 -1.60
N TRP A 59 10.22 7.10 -0.40
CA TRP A 59 9.39 7.24 0.78
C TRP A 59 8.89 8.66 1.06
N HIS A 60 9.36 9.65 0.32
CA HIS A 60 9.02 11.05 0.57
C HIS A 60 7.51 11.29 0.53
N SER A 61 6.81 10.78 -0.48
CA SER A 61 5.36 10.92 -0.60
C SER A 61 4.62 10.17 0.52
N LEU A 62 5.09 8.97 0.85
CA LEU A 62 4.53 8.15 1.93
C LEU A 62 4.65 8.84 3.29
N LEU A 63 5.79 9.47 3.59
CA LEU A 63 5.98 10.22 4.85
C LEU A 63 5.03 11.42 4.91
N THR A 64 4.89 12.17 3.81
CA THR A 64 3.99 13.33 3.76
C THR A 64 2.53 12.90 3.92
N GLU A 65 2.10 11.87 3.19
CA GLU A 65 0.74 11.31 3.27
C GLU A 65 0.41 10.79 4.67
N ASN A 66 1.34 10.07 5.31
CA ASN A 66 1.11 9.55 6.65
C ASN A 66 1.10 10.66 7.71
N LEU A 67 1.93 11.70 7.58
CA LEU A 67 1.87 12.89 8.44
C LEU A 67 0.51 13.57 8.32
N GLU A 68 0.01 13.78 7.10
CA GLU A 68 -1.31 14.37 6.82
C GLU A 68 -2.42 13.51 7.41
N ASN A 69 -2.41 12.21 7.15
CA ASN A 69 -3.36 11.26 7.74
C ASN A 69 -3.34 11.27 9.28
N GLY A 70 -2.15 11.44 9.88
CA GLY A 70 -2.00 11.57 11.33
C GLY A 70 -2.65 12.83 11.88
N LEU A 71 -2.46 13.97 11.22
CA LEU A 71 -3.09 15.27 11.56
C LEU A 71 -4.61 15.18 11.42
N ASP A 72 -5.12 14.64 10.33
CA ASP A 72 -6.54 14.46 10.07
C ASP A 72 -7.21 13.53 11.11
N LYS A 73 -6.58 12.41 11.42
CA LYS A 73 -7.05 11.51 12.49
C LYS A 73 -6.99 12.17 13.87
N GLY A 74 -6.07 13.12 14.05
CA GLY A 74 -6.03 13.98 15.21
C GLY A 74 -7.11 15.09 15.19
N GLY A 75 -7.91 15.22 14.13
CA GLY A 75 -8.96 16.24 13.95
C GLY A 75 -8.39 17.64 13.83
N VAL A 76 -7.32 17.83 13.06
CA VAL A 76 -6.68 19.11 12.77
C VAL A 76 -6.54 19.26 11.26
N LYS A 77 -7.07 20.37 10.75
CA LYS A 77 -6.87 20.77 9.36
C LYS A 77 -5.57 21.57 9.25
N ALA A 78 -4.63 21.11 8.44
CA ALA A 78 -3.34 21.74 8.30
C ALA A 78 -2.97 21.98 6.84
N ASN A 79 -2.24 23.09 6.64
CA ASN A 79 -1.55 23.44 5.40
C ASN A 79 -0.11 22.96 5.53
N ILE A 80 0.24 21.82 4.98
CA ILE A 80 1.57 21.25 5.09
C ILE A 80 2.46 21.83 3.98
N THR A 81 3.55 22.49 4.39
CA THR A 81 4.62 22.89 3.47
C THR A 81 5.80 21.97 3.67
N THR A 82 6.12 21.16 2.68
CA THR A 82 7.27 20.27 2.72
C THR A 82 8.51 20.94 2.12
N GLU A 83 9.61 20.94 2.89
CA GLU A 83 10.92 21.43 2.48
C GLU A 83 11.92 20.28 2.58
N TYR A 84 12.93 20.27 1.69
CA TYR A 84 13.92 19.20 1.59
C TYR A 84 15.31 19.76 1.86
N LEU A 85 16.03 19.11 2.79
CA LEU A 85 17.40 19.49 3.14
C LEU A 85 18.41 18.97 2.10
N ASN A 86 18.08 17.88 1.42
CA ASN A 86 18.92 17.17 0.45
C ASN A 86 20.30 16.77 1.05
N ALA A 87 20.28 16.24 2.27
CA ALA A 87 21.47 15.84 3.01
C ALA A 87 22.29 14.70 2.36
N ASP A 88 21.72 14.03 1.37
CA ASP A 88 22.39 13.04 0.53
C ASP A 88 23.35 13.63 -0.49
N TYR A 89 23.25 14.94 -0.79
CA TYR A 89 24.06 15.62 -1.79
C TYR A 89 24.97 16.71 -1.23
N TRP A 90 24.63 17.28 -0.07
CA TRP A 90 25.25 18.49 0.43
C TRP A 90 26.19 18.25 1.62
N SER A 91 27.18 19.12 1.77
CA SER A 91 27.96 19.19 3.00
C SER A 91 27.12 19.85 4.10
N PHE A 92 27.52 19.65 5.36
CA PHE A 92 26.84 20.25 6.50
C PHE A 92 26.79 21.80 6.41
N ALA A 93 27.83 22.44 5.88
CA ALA A 93 27.82 23.90 5.66
C ALA A 93 26.73 24.33 4.67
N SER A 94 26.52 23.57 3.59
CA SER A 94 25.46 23.80 2.60
C SER A 94 24.07 23.51 3.19
N GLU A 95 23.95 22.47 3.98
CA GLU A 95 22.72 22.16 4.72
C GLU A 95 22.33 23.30 5.66
N CYS A 96 23.29 23.87 6.40
CA CYS A 96 23.05 25.04 7.25
C CYS A 96 22.56 26.26 6.46
N PHE A 97 23.12 26.51 5.29
CA PHE A 97 22.65 27.59 4.42
C PHE A 97 21.21 27.37 3.98
N ILE A 98 20.88 26.16 3.53
CA ILE A 98 19.52 25.78 3.12
C ILE A 98 18.56 25.91 4.31
N MET A 99 18.95 25.42 5.50
CA MET A 99 18.12 25.45 6.70
C MET A 99 17.77 26.88 7.12
N ARG A 100 18.73 27.81 7.08
CA ARG A 100 18.47 29.25 7.37
C ARG A 100 17.39 29.80 6.43
N ARG A 101 17.49 29.50 5.14
CA ARG A 101 16.49 29.92 4.17
C ARG A 101 15.11 29.28 4.41
N ILE A 102 15.07 28.03 4.83
CA ILE A 102 13.83 27.36 5.24
C ILE A 102 13.22 28.10 6.43
N CYS A 103 14.03 28.43 7.44
CA CYS A 103 13.59 29.14 8.63
C CYS A 103 13.08 30.56 8.32
N GLU A 104 13.73 31.29 7.40
CA GLU A 104 13.25 32.59 6.92
C GLU A 104 11.85 32.47 6.28
N ARG A 105 11.66 31.51 5.39
CA ARG A 105 10.34 31.26 4.77
C ARG A 105 9.29 30.83 5.80
N ALA A 106 9.68 30.04 6.80
CA ALA A 106 8.79 29.61 7.87
C ALA A 106 8.24 30.79 8.68
N ARG A 107 9.11 31.77 9.00
CA ARG A 107 8.68 33.00 9.67
C ARG A 107 7.69 33.80 8.82
N GLN A 108 7.97 33.97 7.52
CA GLN A 108 7.08 34.70 6.59
C GLN A 108 5.71 34.05 6.48
N ARG A 109 5.65 32.70 6.49
CA ARG A 109 4.41 31.91 6.39
C ARG A 109 3.66 31.78 7.72
N LYS A 110 4.17 32.33 8.81
CA LYS A 110 3.61 32.21 10.17
C LYS A 110 3.36 30.73 10.52
N THR A 111 4.41 29.93 10.45
CA THR A 111 4.38 28.51 10.77
C THR A 111 3.96 28.30 12.23
N ASP A 112 2.94 27.46 12.44
CA ASP A 112 2.42 27.14 13.78
C ASP A 112 3.20 25.98 14.44
N LEU A 113 3.76 25.05 13.63
CA LEU A 113 4.45 23.86 14.09
C LEU A 113 5.45 23.38 13.03
N ILE A 114 6.59 22.87 13.48
CA ILE A 114 7.60 22.25 12.64
C ILE A 114 7.60 20.74 12.89
N VAL A 115 7.64 19.95 11.82
CA VAL A 115 7.91 18.50 11.88
C VAL A 115 9.23 18.23 11.17
N THR A 116 10.12 17.43 11.77
CA THR A 116 11.36 16.99 11.11
C THR A 116 11.35 15.49 10.92
N SER A 117 11.87 15.02 9.79
CA SER A 117 12.05 13.59 9.53
C SER A 117 13.51 13.26 9.37
N SER A 118 13.97 12.29 10.14
CA SER A 118 15.34 11.78 10.26
C SER A 118 16.30 12.74 10.97
N ASP A 119 17.50 12.25 11.25
CA ASP A 119 18.50 12.92 12.10
C ASP A 119 19.00 14.23 11.50
N GLU A 120 19.30 14.25 10.19
CA GLU A 120 19.92 15.39 9.54
C GLU A 120 19.04 16.65 9.61
N ALA A 121 17.72 16.50 9.36
CA ALA A 121 16.81 17.63 9.43
C ALA A 121 16.72 18.22 10.84
N PHE A 122 16.63 17.38 11.86
CA PHE A 122 16.58 17.83 13.25
C PHE A 122 17.91 18.41 13.71
N PHE A 123 19.03 17.73 13.41
CA PHE A 123 20.36 18.18 13.77
C PHE A 123 20.67 19.54 13.13
N THR A 124 20.41 19.69 11.83
CA THR A 124 20.66 20.96 11.13
C THR A 124 19.71 22.06 11.59
N LEU A 125 18.44 21.74 11.89
CA LEU A 125 17.51 22.72 12.46
C LEU A 125 17.99 23.26 13.80
N THR A 126 18.45 22.39 14.69
CA THR A 126 18.89 22.79 16.05
C THR A 126 20.23 23.56 16.05
N HIS A 127 21.08 23.31 15.06
CA HIS A 127 22.39 23.96 14.97
C HIS A 127 22.40 25.24 14.10
N CYS A 128 21.55 25.30 13.08
CA CYS A 128 21.61 26.33 12.05
C CYS A 128 20.26 27.07 11.86
N GLY A 129 19.22 26.69 12.59
CA GLY A 129 17.87 27.27 12.47
C GLY A 129 17.66 28.60 13.24
N ASP A 130 18.75 29.20 13.75
CA ASP A 130 18.74 30.40 14.62
C ASP A 130 17.79 30.21 15.83
N SER A 131 16.94 31.20 16.10
CA SER A 131 15.99 31.16 17.23
C SER A 131 14.67 30.42 16.92
N LEU A 132 14.40 30.08 15.66
CA LEU A 132 13.09 29.55 15.23
C LEU A 132 12.72 28.24 15.94
N PRO A 133 13.61 27.22 16.04
CA PRO A 133 13.27 25.96 16.68
C PRO A 133 13.02 26.09 18.19
N TYR A 134 13.35 27.20 18.81
CA TYR A 134 13.05 27.49 20.23
C TYR A 134 11.73 28.24 20.42
N GLN A 135 11.21 28.85 19.37
CA GLN A 135 9.98 29.67 19.40
C GLN A 135 8.74 28.92 18.96
N ILE A 136 8.91 27.92 18.10
CA ILE A 136 7.81 27.15 17.51
C ILE A 136 7.91 25.70 18.00
N PRO A 137 6.77 25.04 18.31
CA PRO A 137 6.78 23.62 18.65
C PRO A 137 7.41 22.77 17.53
N VAL A 138 8.26 21.83 17.92
CA VAL A 138 8.94 20.90 17.01
C VAL A 138 8.52 19.47 17.33
N VAL A 139 8.05 18.74 16.32
CA VAL A 139 7.78 17.30 16.43
C VAL A 139 8.80 16.55 15.58
N VAL A 140 9.51 15.62 16.22
CA VAL A 140 10.51 14.79 15.53
C VAL A 140 9.94 13.45 15.13
N SER A 141 10.42 12.91 14.01
CA SER A 141 10.08 11.58 13.51
C SER A 141 11.32 10.87 12.96
N GLY A 142 11.52 9.62 13.33
CA GLY A 142 12.55 8.77 12.76
C GLY A 142 14.00 9.13 13.09
N ILE A 143 14.26 9.74 14.25
CA ILE A 143 15.64 10.02 14.71
C ILE A 143 16.29 8.73 15.19
N LYS A 144 17.45 8.38 14.62
CA LYS A 144 18.21 7.17 14.94
C LYS A 144 19.20 7.35 16.08
N TYR A 145 19.81 8.53 16.12
CA TYR A 145 20.90 8.85 17.06
C TYR A 145 20.54 10.09 17.91
N PRO A 146 19.53 9.97 18.81
CA PRO A 146 19.07 11.08 19.62
C PRO A 146 20.19 11.56 20.57
N ASP A 147 20.31 12.88 20.73
CA ASP A 147 21.13 13.49 21.77
C ASP A 147 20.19 13.99 22.87
N GLU A 148 20.18 13.30 24.02
CA GLU A 148 19.29 13.59 25.15
C GLU A 148 19.50 15.02 25.68
N ARG A 149 20.73 15.54 25.63
CA ARG A 149 21.03 16.91 26.06
C ARG A 149 20.35 17.96 25.19
N VAL A 150 20.08 17.67 23.91
CA VAL A 150 19.33 18.57 23.03
C VAL A 150 17.87 18.61 23.45
N PHE A 151 17.28 17.46 23.74
CA PHE A 151 15.87 17.39 24.21
C PHE A 151 15.67 18.04 25.57
N GLU A 152 16.63 17.91 26.50
CA GLU A 152 16.59 18.60 27.79
C GLU A 152 16.62 20.13 27.66
N ARG A 153 17.35 20.66 26.67
CA ARG A 153 17.45 22.10 26.40
C ARG A 153 16.28 22.68 25.62
N MET A 154 15.50 21.84 24.98
CA MET A 154 14.40 22.24 24.09
C MET A 154 13.08 21.65 24.55
N PRO A 155 12.43 22.22 25.57
CA PRO A 155 11.17 21.69 26.11
C PRO A 155 9.99 21.79 25.14
N ASN A 156 10.15 22.51 24.02
CA ASN A 156 9.18 22.60 22.93
C ASN A 156 9.37 21.51 21.87
N VAL A 157 10.29 20.56 22.06
CA VAL A 157 10.49 19.40 21.21
C VAL A 157 9.77 18.20 21.79
N SER A 158 9.09 17.47 20.93
CA SER A 158 8.41 16.20 21.24
C SER A 158 8.43 15.29 20.01
N GLY A 159 7.88 14.10 20.09
CA GLY A 159 7.78 13.21 18.91
C GLY A 159 8.34 11.82 19.14
N TYR A 160 8.92 11.26 18.10
CA TYR A 160 9.35 9.86 18.10
C TYR A 160 10.77 9.72 17.59
N VAL A 161 11.60 9.01 18.34
CA VAL A 161 12.89 8.50 17.91
C VAL A 161 12.71 7.04 17.48
N SER A 162 13.59 6.53 16.64
CA SER A 162 13.59 5.14 16.16
C SER A 162 15.02 4.61 16.28
N LYS A 163 15.45 4.35 17.52
CA LYS A 163 16.80 3.87 17.80
C LYS A 163 17.05 2.54 17.10
N THR A 164 18.20 2.43 16.44
CA THR A 164 18.58 1.17 15.79
C THR A 164 19.16 0.21 16.80
N ASP A 165 18.55 -0.96 16.92
CA ASP A 165 19.13 -2.09 17.66
C ASP A 165 20.08 -2.85 16.74
N PHE A 166 21.38 -2.47 16.81
CA PHE A 166 22.40 -3.13 16.02
C PHE A 166 22.72 -4.53 16.52
N ASP A 167 22.43 -4.90 17.77
CA ASP A 167 22.60 -6.26 18.27
C ASP A 167 21.68 -7.21 17.47
N VAL A 168 20.41 -6.82 17.30
CA VAL A 168 19.42 -7.56 16.51
C VAL A 168 19.78 -7.58 15.03
N LEU A 169 20.24 -6.45 14.47
CA LEU A 169 20.60 -6.36 13.05
C LEU A 169 21.81 -7.24 12.70
N LEU A 170 22.85 -7.19 13.51
CA LEU A 170 24.08 -7.96 13.32
C LEU A 170 23.84 -9.45 13.58
N ASP A 171 23.08 -9.83 14.61
CA ASP A 171 22.66 -11.22 14.86
C ASP A 171 21.90 -11.79 13.65
N ALA A 172 20.97 -11.02 13.11
CA ALA A 172 20.22 -11.42 11.93
C ALA A 172 21.14 -11.60 10.72
N ALA A 173 22.11 -10.69 10.51
CA ALA A 173 23.05 -10.73 9.41
C ALA A 173 23.92 -11.99 9.44
N VAL A 174 24.54 -12.28 10.59
CA VAL A 174 25.39 -13.46 10.77
C VAL A 174 24.60 -14.76 10.65
N ARG A 175 23.44 -14.83 11.31
CA ARG A 175 22.61 -16.04 11.24
C ARG A 175 22.06 -16.33 9.86
N MET A 176 21.75 -15.33 9.06
CA MET A 176 21.29 -15.51 7.68
C MET A 176 22.40 -16.01 6.76
N PHE A 177 23.63 -15.58 7.00
CA PHE A 177 24.79 -15.89 6.17
C PHE A 177 25.95 -16.47 6.97
N PRO A 178 25.82 -17.62 7.63
CA PRO A 178 26.83 -18.15 8.55
C PRO A 178 28.15 -18.52 7.86
N SER A 179 28.14 -18.74 6.54
CA SER A 179 29.35 -18.99 5.76
C SER A 179 30.15 -17.73 5.42
N ARG A 180 29.59 -16.53 5.64
CA ARG A 180 30.21 -15.24 5.35
C ARG A 180 30.81 -14.69 6.64
N ARG A 181 32.12 -14.81 6.78
CA ARG A 181 32.82 -14.55 8.05
C ARG A 181 33.24 -13.10 8.25
N GLU A 182 33.14 -12.28 7.23
CA GLU A 182 33.57 -10.87 7.30
C GLU A 182 32.35 -9.93 7.22
N LEU A 183 32.14 -9.15 8.29
CA LEU A 183 31.20 -8.04 8.31
C LEU A 183 31.98 -6.77 7.94
N VAL A 184 31.54 -6.08 6.90
CA VAL A 184 32.18 -4.84 6.43
C VAL A 184 31.27 -3.67 6.74
N CYS A 185 31.59 -2.89 7.77
CA CYS A 185 30.88 -1.68 8.12
C CYS A 185 31.37 -0.50 7.27
N LEU A 186 30.46 0.11 6.50
CA LEU A 186 30.80 1.24 5.64
C LEU A 186 30.63 2.57 6.36
N SER A 187 31.61 3.47 6.24
CA SER A 187 31.58 4.82 6.77
C SER A 187 31.90 5.85 5.71
N ASP A 188 31.18 6.98 5.68
CA ASP A 188 31.47 8.13 4.80
C ASP A 188 32.13 9.31 5.53
N SER A 189 32.59 9.11 6.76
CA SER A 189 33.21 10.13 7.64
C SER A 189 32.27 11.28 8.03
N SER A 190 30.98 11.28 7.65
CA SER A 190 30.02 12.25 8.16
C SER A 190 29.75 12.00 9.65
N PHE A 191 29.29 13.05 10.35
CA PHE A 191 29.00 12.95 11.78
C PHE A 191 28.04 11.81 12.13
N LEU A 192 26.96 11.64 11.36
CA LEU A 192 25.99 10.57 11.59
C LEU A 192 26.55 9.19 11.25
N SER A 193 27.35 9.10 10.18
CA SER A 193 28.02 7.85 9.84
C SER A 193 29.00 7.42 10.92
N LEU A 194 29.78 8.35 11.48
CA LEU A 194 30.68 8.06 12.59
C LEU A 194 29.93 7.61 13.85
N LYS A 195 28.80 8.24 14.17
CA LYS A 195 27.93 7.78 15.27
C LYS A 195 27.39 6.37 15.02
N GLY A 196 26.96 6.11 13.78
CA GLY A 196 26.47 4.79 13.40
C GLY A 196 27.56 3.71 13.45
N VAL A 197 28.76 4.00 12.96
CA VAL A 197 29.91 3.07 13.06
C VAL A 197 30.21 2.74 14.51
N LYS A 198 30.31 3.76 15.37
CA LYS A 198 30.55 3.57 16.81
C LYS A 198 29.48 2.66 17.43
N ALA A 199 28.21 2.87 17.10
CA ALA A 199 27.12 2.04 17.59
C ALA A 199 27.23 0.58 17.09
N VAL A 200 27.65 0.38 15.83
CA VAL A 200 27.91 -0.96 15.28
C VAL A 200 29.08 -1.64 15.99
N GLU A 201 30.21 -0.92 16.22
CA GLU A 201 31.35 -1.46 16.92
C GLU A 201 31.02 -1.84 18.38
N GLU A 202 30.35 -0.97 19.11
CA GLU A 202 29.88 -1.25 20.46
C GLU A 202 28.92 -2.46 20.51
N SER A 203 28.06 -2.58 19.55
CA SER A 203 27.13 -3.71 19.40
C SER A 203 27.89 -5.01 19.08
N TRP A 204 28.84 -4.94 18.16
CA TRP A 204 29.67 -6.08 17.81
C TRP A 204 30.47 -6.61 19.01
N GLU A 205 31.07 -5.70 19.80
CA GLU A 205 31.77 -6.07 21.02
C GLU A 205 30.89 -6.85 22.02
N ARG A 206 29.61 -6.54 22.09
CA ARG A 206 28.66 -7.26 22.96
C ARG A 206 28.33 -8.66 22.46
N ILE A 207 28.20 -8.85 21.13
CA ILE A 207 27.69 -10.11 20.56
C ILE A 207 28.79 -11.02 19.98
N LYS A 208 29.99 -10.52 19.72
CA LYS A 208 31.08 -11.25 19.04
C LYS A 208 31.44 -12.59 19.68
N SER A 209 31.27 -12.72 21.00
CA SER A 209 31.49 -13.98 21.72
C SER A 209 30.61 -15.13 21.22
N ASN A 210 29.43 -14.81 20.66
CA ASN A 210 28.54 -15.79 20.06
C ASN A 210 28.98 -16.21 18.64
N TYR A 211 29.92 -15.47 18.04
CA TYR A 211 30.34 -15.61 16.65
C TYR A 211 31.87 -15.59 16.49
N PRO A 212 32.61 -16.52 17.12
CA PRO A 212 34.08 -16.49 17.19
C PRO A 212 34.78 -16.59 15.84
N GLU A 213 34.10 -17.08 14.82
CA GLU A 213 34.64 -17.22 13.45
C GLU A 213 34.38 -15.98 12.57
N HIS A 214 33.70 -14.97 13.09
CA HIS A 214 33.33 -13.76 12.35
C HIS A 214 34.13 -12.56 12.84
N GLU A 215 34.45 -11.64 11.94
CA GLU A 215 35.14 -10.39 12.24
C GLU A 215 34.40 -9.19 11.65
N LEU A 216 34.47 -8.05 12.35
CA LEU A 216 33.96 -6.78 11.88
C LEU A 216 35.13 -5.91 11.39
N LYS A 217 35.02 -5.40 10.15
CA LYS A 217 35.96 -4.44 9.57
C LYS A 217 35.24 -3.15 9.22
N VAL A 218 35.81 -2.02 9.59
CA VAL A 218 35.29 -0.70 9.19
C VAL A 218 36.03 -0.23 7.95
N LEU A 219 35.26 0.15 6.92
CA LEU A 219 35.79 0.67 5.66
C LEU A 219 35.28 2.09 5.42
N ASN A 220 36.22 3.06 5.43
CA ASN A 220 35.90 4.44 5.09
C ASN A 220 35.85 4.62 3.57
N VAL A 221 34.64 4.92 3.06
CA VAL A 221 34.39 5.07 1.61
C VAL A 221 34.91 6.39 1.03
N GLN A 222 35.12 7.42 1.83
CA GLN A 222 35.73 8.69 1.38
C GLN A 222 37.22 8.60 1.18
N ALA A 223 37.89 7.75 1.96
CA ALA A 223 39.34 7.57 1.87
C ALA A 223 39.80 6.79 0.65
N LYS A 224 38.86 6.11 -0.05
CA LYS A 224 39.13 5.29 -1.23
C LYS A 224 38.29 5.75 -2.42
N SER A 225 38.84 5.67 -3.63
CA SER A 225 38.05 5.93 -4.81
C SER A 225 36.87 4.94 -4.91
N LEU A 226 35.73 5.39 -5.42
CA LEU A 226 34.54 4.55 -5.62
C LEU A 226 34.87 3.24 -6.36
N ASN A 227 35.72 3.31 -7.39
CA ASN A 227 36.16 2.13 -8.14
C ASN A 227 36.96 1.16 -7.25
N SER A 228 37.82 1.64 -6.36
CA SER A 228 38.56 0.81 -5.42
C SER A 228 37.67 0.10 -4.43
N ILE A 229 36.60 0.78 -3.96
CA ILE A 229 35.62 0.21 -3.04
C ILE A 229 34.78 -0.86 -3.75
N ILE A 230 34.27 -0.54 -4.94
CA ILE A 230 33.54 -1.48 -5.77
C ILE A 230 34.41 -2.69 -6.10
N THR A 231 35.70 -2.48 -6.43
CA THR A 231 36.64 -3.55 -6.73
C THR A 231 36.88 -4.43 -5.49
N SER A 232 37.15 -3.84 -4.32
CA SER A 232 37.42 -4.62 -3.10
C SER A 232 36.22 -5.37 -2.55
N ILE A 233 34.99 -4.86 -2.74
CA ILE A 233 33.77 -5.47 -2.18
C ILE A 233 33.00 -6.31 -3.25
N CYS A 234 33.02 -5.89 -4.53
CA CYS A 234 32.21 -6.50 -5.57
C CYS A 234 32.98 -7.46 -6.50
N TYR A 235 34.26 -7.20 -6.74
CA TYR A 235 35.08 -7.93 -7.74
C TYR A 235 36.16 -8.82 -7.13
N ASP A 236 36.43 -8.67 -5.83
CA ASP A 236 37.29 -9.65 -5.21
C ASP A 236 36.61 -11.02 -5.28
N TYR A 237 37.34 -12.05 -5.65
CA TYR A 237 36.90 -13.46 -5.69
C TYR A 237 36.21 -13.88 -4.38
N ASN A 238 36.33 -13.05 -3.38
CA ASN A 238 35.80 -13.17 -2.03
C ASN A 238 34.48 -12.41 -1.75
N ALA A 239 33.80 -11.83 -2.76
CA ALA A 239 32.49 -11.15 -2.54
C ALA A 239 31.44 -12.04 -1.83
N TYR A 240 31.62 -13.35 -1.91
CA TYR A 240 30.81 -14.32 -1.17
C TYR A 240 31.15 -14.45 0.32
N LYS A 241 32.23 -13.82 0.77
CA LYS A 241 32.66 -13.84 2.19
C LYS A 241 32.14 -12.65 3.00
N HIS A 242 31.66 -11.59 2.34
CA HIS A 242 31.32 -10.35 3.00
C HIS A 242 29.81 -10.21 3.26
N ILE A 243 29.49 -9.65 4.44
CA ILE A 243 28.19 -9.05 4.76
C ILE A 243 28.45 -7.57 4.91
N VAL A 244 27.67 -6.71 4.24
CA VAL A 244 27.84 -5.26 4.32
C VAL A 244 26.90 -4.68 5.34
N ILE A 245 27.43 -3.90 6.28
CA ILE A 245 26.69 -3.12 7.26
C ILE A 245 26.83 -1.64 6.90
N ALA A 246 25.71 -0.98 6.64
CA ALA A 246 25.71 0.43 6.28
C ALA A 246 24.84 1.21 7.28
N PRO A 247 25.41 1.73 8.38
CA PRO A 247 24.66 2.51 9.37
C PRO A 247 24.11 3.82 8.81
N LYS A 248 24.74 4.36 7.77
CA LYS A 248 24.19 5.42 6.92
C LYS A 248 24.08 4.89 5.49
N TRP A 249 22.93 5.14 4.84
CA TRP A 249 22.74 4.73 3.47
C TRP A 249 23.60 5.53 2.49
N ILE A 250 24.24 4.80 1.59
CA ILE A 250 25.08 5.36 0.54
C ILE A 250 24.47 4.94 -0.81
N PRO A 251 23.81 5.87 -1.54
CA PRO A 251 22.91 5.56 -2.66
C PRO A 251 23.49 4.69 -3.76
N PHE A 252 24.77 4.83 -4.05
CA PHE A 252 25.41 4.16 -5.19
C PHE A 252 25.98 2.76 -4.88
N LEU A 253 26.06 2.37 -3.62
CA LEU A 253 26.64 1.08 -3.23
C LEU A 253 25.66 -0.10 -3.37
N SER A 254 24.38 0.15 -3.12
CA SER A 254 23.37 -0.91 -3.06
C SER A 254 23.09 -1.60 -4.40
N LEU A 255 23.19 -0.90 -5.53
CA LEU A 255 22.83 -1.42 -6.84
C LEU A 255 23.86 -2.37 -7.48
N LYS A 256 25.11 -2.41 -6.99
CA LYS A 256 26.21 -3.14 -7.59
C LYS A 256 26.88 -4.19 -6.68
N LEU A 257 26.49 -4.24 -5.41
CA LEU A 257 27.07 -5.18 -4.46
C LEU A 257 26.48 -6.58 -4.61
N LYS A 258 27.34 -7.58 -4.82
CA LYS A 258 26.98 -9.00 -4.73
C LYS A 258 26.99 -9.52 -3.28
N ALA A 259 27.19 -8.64 -2.31
CA ALA A 259 27.12 -8.95 -0.89
C ALA A 259 25.77 -8.51 -0.31
N PRO A 260 25.18 -9.25 0.64
CA PRO A 260 23.96 -8.83 1.31
C PRO A 260 24.23 -7.58 2.14
N VAL A 261 23.38 -6.57 2.00
CA VAL A 261 23.48 -5.27 2.67
C VAL A 261 22.45 -5.17 3.77
N PHE A 262 22.91 -4.84 4.96
CA PHE A 262 22.11 -4.56 6.15
C PHE A 262 22.28 -3.10 6.56
N THR A 263 21.20 -2.41 6.87
CA THR A 263 21.24 -0.97 7.19
C THR A 263 20.26 -0.60 8.30
N SER A 264 20.43 0.59 8.84
CA SER A 264 19.50 1.21 9.81
C SER A 264 18.51 2.19 9.19
N GLN A 265 18.51 2.35 7.86
CA GLN A 265 17.68 3.36 7.19
C GLN A 265 16.78 2.71 6.15
N ASN A 266 15.46 2.83 6.32
CA ASN A 266 14.45 2.26 5.44
C ASN A 266 14.43 2.85 4.02
N LEU A 267 15.03 4.02 3.81
CA LEU A 267 15.24 4.64 2.50
C LEU A 267 15.92 3.72 1.47
N ALA A 268 16.68 2.74 1.96
CA ALA A 268 17.46 1.84 1.13
C ALA A 268 16.67 0.60 0.64
N MET A 269 15.46 0.33 1.14
CA MET A 269 14.73 -0.92 0.88
C MET A 269 14.44 -1.23 -0.59
N THR A 270 14.40 -0.23 -1.48
CA THR A 270 14.18 -0.46 -2.92
C THR A 270 15.46 -0.49 -3.74
N ASN A 271 16.62 -0.29 -3.10
CA ASN A 271 17.90 -0.05 -3.75
C ASN A 271 18.93 -1.19 -3.55
N GLY A 272 18.47 -2.43 -3.46
CA GLY A 272 19.35 -3.60 -3.33
C GLY A 272 19.78 -3.92 -1.91
N VAL A 273 19.19 -3.31 -0.90
CA VAL A 273 19.38 -3.66 0.52
C VAL A 273 18.53 -4.88 0.86
N LEU A 274 19.14 -5.85 1.55
CA LEU A 274 18.46 -7.07 1.97
C LEU A 274 17.60 -6.85 3.19
N CYS A 275 18.13 -6.17 4.21
CA CYS A 275 17.48 -6.01 5.49
C CYS A 275 17.74 -4.61 6.07
N VAL A 276 16.70 -4.06 6.67
CA VAL A 276 16.75 -2.81 7.43
C VAL A 276 16.21 -3.07 8.83
N TYR A 277 16.85 -2.49 9.84
CA TYR A 277 16.22 -2.37 11.17
C TYR A 277 15.65 -0.98 11.32
N ASP A 278 14.33 -0.84 11.23
CA ASP A 278 13.65 0.44 11.31
C ASP A 278 12.16 0.29 11.66
N ALA A 279 11.49 1.42 11.90
CA ALA A 279 10.03 1.48 11.89
C ALA A 279 9.48 1.06 10.53
N VAL A 280 8.26 0.55 10.50
CA VAL A 280 7.55 0.33 9.23
C VAL A 280 7.38 1.69 8.53
N PRO A 281 7.70 1.78 7.23
CA PRO A 281 7.69 3.06 6.53
C PRO A 281 6.38 3.84 6.70
N GLY A 282 6.48 5.06 7.23
CA GLY A 282 5.37 5.98 7.44
C GLY A 282 4.62 5.84 8.77
N GLU A 283 4.77 4.76 9.53
CA GLU A 283 4.11 4.61 10.84
C GLU A 283 4.58 5.67 11.86
N ASP A 284 5.87 6.00 11.84
CA ASP A 284 6.46 7.04 12.67
C ASP A 284 5.97 8.44 12.27
N ALA A 285 5.84 8.72 10.97
CA ALA A 285 5.29 9.97 10.46
C ALA A 285 3.80 10.13 10.81
N PHE A 286 3.02 9.03 10.75
CA PHE A 286 1.63 9.03 11.18
C PHE A 286 1.50 9.32 12.68
N ALA A 287 2.33 8.69 13.51
CA ALA A 287 2.35 8.94 14.95
C ALA A 287 2.76 10.38 15.27
N ALA A 288 3.78 10.91 14.57
CA ALA A 288 4.19 12.30 14.66
C ALA A 288 3.07 13.28 14.29
N GLY A 289 2.30 12.98 13.22
CA GLY A 289 1.13 13.74 12.82
C GLY A 289 0.04 13.78 13.90
N ARG A 290 -0.25 12.68 14.55
CA ARG A 290 -1.19 12.63 15.69
C ARG A 290 -0.70 13.44 16.89
N GLN A 291 0.60 13.42 17.16
CA GLN A 291 1.19 14.21 18.22
C GLN A 291 1.19 15.70 17.90
N ALA A 292 1.52 16.06 16.65
CA ALA A 292 1.42 17.42 16.14
C ALA A 292 -0.02 17.96 16.27
N ALA A 293 -1.03 17.17 15.91
CA ALA A 293 -2.43 17.55 16.11
C ALA A 293 -2.77 17.84 17.57
N SER A 294 -2.24 17.06 18.50
CA SER A 294 -2.47 17.30 19.94
C SER A 294 -1.87 18.62 20.41
N ILE A 295 -0.68 18.97 19.89
CA ILE A 295 0.00 20.25 20.20
C ILE A 295 -0.78 21.42 19.60
N LEU A 296 -1.20 21.32 18.34
CA LEU A 296 -1.97 22.37 17.67
C LEU A 296 -3.34 22.60 18.32
N LYS A 297 -3.88 21.62 19.03
CA LYS A 297 -5.07 21.74 19.89
C LYS A 297 -4.80 22.33 21.27
N GLY A 298 -3.55 22.75 21.54
CA GLY A 298 -3.18 23.44 22.79
C GLY A 298 -2.49 22.56 23.84
N LYS A 299 -2.16 21.29 23.53
CA LYS A 299 -1.37 20.49 24.45
C LYS A 299 0.09 20.99 24.45
N SER A 300 0.66 21.22 25.65
CA SER A 300 2.05 21.65 25.76
C SER A 300 3.02 20.58 25.22
N PRO A 301 3.95 20.92 24.34
CA PRO A 301 5.00 19.97 23.90
C PRO A 301 5.79 19.39 25.07
N ALA A 302 6.11 20.19 26.08
CA ALA A 302 6.82 19.75 27.28
C ALA A 302 6.09 18.68 28.10
N SER A 303 4.77 18.52 27.91
CA SER A 303 3.99 17.44 28.53
C SER A 303 4.00 16.14 27.72
N LEU A 304 4.63 16.16 26.55
CA LEU A 304 4.73 15.05 25.60
C LEU A 304 6.20 14.62 25.49
N GLU A 305 6.55 13.57 26.20
CA GLU A 305 7.90 13.01 26.11
C GLU A 305 8.24 12.56 24.70
N VAL A 306 9.51 12.67 24.34
CA VAL A 306 10.06 12.03 23.15
C VAL A 306 10.13 10.52 23.43
N LYS A 307 9.43 9.72 22.62
CA LYS A 307 9.28 8.27 22.81
C LYS A 307 10.08 7.51 21.77
N ASP A 308 10.63 6.37 22.18
CA ASP A 308 11.18 5.43 21.22
C ASP A 308 10.02 4.68 20.53
N PHE A 309 9.92 4.83 19.22
CA PHE A 309 8.93 4.13 18.40
C PHE A 309 9.30 2.65 18.22
N GLY A 310 10.59 2.34 18.43
CA GLY A 310 11.15 1.02 18.17
C GLY A 310 11.34 0.74 16.68
N GLY A 311 11.99 -0.37 16.41
CA GLY A 311 12.22 -0.86 15.07
C GLY A 311 11.90 -2.35 14.93
N LYS A 312 11.85 -2.81 13.69
CA LYS A 312 11.70 -4.21 13.32
C LYS A 312 12.67 -4.53 12.19
N LEU A 313 13.02 -5.79 12.03
CA LEU A 313 13.72 -6.23 10.84
C LEU A 313 12.75 -6.20 9.67
N LEU A 314 13.10 -5.41 8.66
CA LEU A 314 12.35 -5.28 7.40
C LEU A 314 13.19 -5.90 6.29
N PHE A 315 12.65 -6.88 5.59
CA PHE A 315 13.36 -7.60 4.53
C PHE A 315 12.80 -7.27 3.16
N ASP A 316 13.65 -7.08 2.17
CA ASP A 316 13.22 -6.94 0.78
C ASP A 316 13.05 -8.30 0.11
N TYR A 317 11.83 -8.60 -0.38
CA TYR A 317 11.50 -9.88 -1.00
C TYR A 317 12.42 -10.23 -2.16
N LYS A 318 12.74 -9.25 -3.05
CA LYS A 318 13.59 -9.51 -4.22
C LYS A 318 15.00 -9.86 -3.83
N GLN A 319 15.53 -9.20 -2.77
CA GLN A 319 16.87 -9.50 -2.27
C GLN A 319 16.93 -10.85 -1.55
N LEU A 320 15.89 -11.22 -0.79
CA LEU A 320 15.78 -12.57 -0.22
C LEU A 320 15.86 -13.63 -1.31
N GLN A 321 15.11 -13.45 -2.42
CA GLN A 321 15.16 -14.36 -3.57
C GLN A 321 16.53 -14.37 -4.25
N PHE A 322 17.14 -13.19 -4.46
CA PHE A 322 18.44 -13.05 -5.08
C PHE A 322 19.55 -13.81 -4.31
N PHE A 323 19.54 -13.65 -2.98
CA PHE A 323 20.50 -14.34 -2.09
C PHE A 323 20.05 -15.76 -1.70
N ARG A 324 18.93 -16.25 -2.21
CA ARG A 324 18.36 -17.57 -1.91
C ARG A 324 18.13 -17.80 -0.41
N VAL A 325 17.71 -16.78 0.30
CA VAL A 325 17.34 -16.87 1.71
C VAL A 325 15.90 -17.37 1.79
N ASP A 326 15.64 -18.32 2.69
CA ASP A 326 14.29 -18.82 2.95
C ASP A 326 13.41 -17.70 3.52
N THR A 327 12.31 -17.44 2.83
CA THR A 327 11.33 -16.42 3.23
C THR A 327 10.68 -16.73 4.58
N ASN A 328 10.41 -17.99 4.89
CA ASN A 328 9.83 -18.38 6.18
C ASN A 328 10.79 -18.03 7.34
N ARG A 329 12.09 -18.20 7.11
CA ARG A 329 13.11 -17.82 8.10
C ARG A 329 13.20 -16.31 8.30
N ALA A 330 13.04 -15.53 7.23
CA ALA A 330 12.99 -14.07 7.32
C ALA A 330 11.69 -13.60 8.01
N GLU A 331 10.55 -14.19 7.65
CA GLU A 331 9.23 -13.87 8.22
C GLU A 331 9.15 -14.16 9.72
N SER A 332 9.81 -15.21 10.20
CA SER A 332 9.89 -15.52 11.63
C SER A 332 10.67 -14.49 12.46
N LYS A 333 11.47 -13.64 11.80
CA LYS A 333 12.31 -12.62 12.46
C LYS A 333 11.84 -11.18 12.24
N GLY A 334 11.09 -10.93 11.19
CA GLY A 334 10.67 -9.59 10.83
C GLY A 334 9.59 -9.55 9.76
N ILE A 335 9.47 -8.42 9.08
CA ILE A 335 8.44 -8.17 8.07
C ILE A 335 9.09 -8.22 6.68
N ILE A 336 8.48 -8.95 5.76
CA ILE A 336 8.91 -8.96 4.37
C ILE A 336 8.12 -7.89 3.60
N LEU A 337 8.84 -6.96 2.99
CA LEU A 337 8.29 -5.89 2.14
C LEU A 337 8.45 -6.25 0.66
N ASN A 338 7.73 -5.51 -0.19
CA ASN A 338 7.82 -5.61 -1.66
C ASN A 338 7.48 -7.00 -2.23
N ILE A 339 6.64 -7.77 -1.53
CA ILE A 339 6.16 -9.07 -2.03
C ILE A 339 5.28 -8.80 -3.27
N PRO A 340 5.60 -9.38 -4.45
CA PRO A 340 4.77 -9.23 -5.64
C PRO A 340 3.32 -9.68 -5.39
N LEU A 341 2.35 -9.00 -5.97
CA LEU A 341 0.92 -9.33 -5.79
C LEU A 341 0.61 -10.79 -6.13
N MET A 342 1.26 -11.35 -7.16
CA MET A 342 1.08 -12.75 -7.55
C MET A 342 1.55 -13.72 -6.47
N GLU A 343 2.66 -13.42 -5.77
CA GLU A 343 3.13 -14.24 -4.65
C GLU A 343 2.27 -14.06 -3.41
N ARG A 344 1.92 -12.80 -3.08
CA ARG A 344 1.07 -12.48 -1.92
C ARG A 344 -0.30 -13.15 -2.00
N TYR A 345 -0.86 -13.26 -3.20
CA TYR A 345 -2.18 -13.84 -3.44
C TYR A 345 -2.12 -15.14 -4.26
N ARG A 346 -0.99 -15.85 -4.23
CA ARG A 346 -0.74 -17.05 -5.03
C ARG A 346 -1.87 -18.08 -4.96
N VAL A 347 -2.38 -18.36 -3.77
CA VAL A 347 -3.48 -19.32 -3.57
C VAL A 347 -4.75 -18.83 -4.28
N TRP A 348 -5.07 -17.55 -4.18
CA TRP A 348 -6.24 -16.97 -4.85
C TRP A 348 -6.10 -16.99 -6.38
N PHE A 349 -4.91 -16.73 -6.89
CA PHE A 349 -4.65 -16.87 -8.33
C PHE A 349 -4.81 -18.31 -8.80
N ILE A 350 -4.29 -19.30 -8.08
CA ILE A 350 -4.46 -20.71 -8.42
C ILE A 350 -5.93 -21.09 -8.41
N LEU A 351 -6.69 -20.69 -7.39
CA LEU A 351 -8.13 -20.95 -7.32
C LEU A 351 -8.89 -20.27 -8.48
N PHE A 352 -8.57 -19.05 -8.80
CA PHE A 352 -9.17 -18.31 -9.91
C PHE A 352 -8.90 -18.97 -11.27
N TYR A 353 -7.64 -19.33 -11.53
CA TYR A 353 -7.29 -20.05 -12.76
C TYR A 353 -7.93 -21.43 -12.84
N SER A 354 -7.98 -22.18 -11.76
CA SER A 354 -8.64 -23.49 -11.74
C SER A 354 -10.16 -23.37 -12.01
N LEU A 355 -10.80 -22.33 -11.51
CA LEU A 355 -12.20 -22.03 -11.77
C LEU A 355 -12.45 -21.70 -13.27
N ILE A 356 -11.58 -20.87 -13.87
CA ILE A 356 -11.64 -20.55 -15.30
C ILE A 356 -11.48 -21.81 -16.15
N VAL A 357 -10.46 -22.62 -15.84
CA VAL A 357 -10.24 -23.89 -16.56
C VAL A 357 -11.44 -24.82 -16.41
N GLY A 358 -11.99 -24.96 -15.22
CA GLY A 358 -13.20 -25.72 -14.96
C GLY A 358 -14.40 -25.23 -15.78
N ALA A 359 -14.63 -23.92 -15.84
CA ALA A 359 -15.69 -23.32 -16.63
C ALA A 359 -15.50 -23.57 -18.14
N LEU A 360 -14.26 -23.46 -18.65
CA LEU A 360 -13.93 -23.77 -20.04
C LEU A 360 -14.19 -25.24 -20.37
N VAL A 361 -13.79 -26.17 -19.50
CA VAL A 361 -14.06 -27.59 -19.68
C VAL A 361 -15.55 -27.85 -19.72
N LEU A 362 -16.33 -27.26 -18.81
CA LEU A 362 -17.79 -27.38 -18.80
C LEU A 362 -18.41 -26.83 -20.09
N LEU A 363 -17.93 -25.69 -20.58
CA LEU A 363 -18.37 -25.09 -21.83
C LEU A 363 -18.09 -26.01 -23.02
N VAL A 364 -16.89 -26.57 -23.12
CA VAL A 364 -16.52 -27.53 -24.17
C VAL A 364 -17.43 -28.79 -24.13
N VAL A 365 -17.65 -29.35 -22.95
CA VAL A 365 -18.54 -30.49 -22.75
C VAL A 365 -19.99 -30.15 -23.15
N TRP A 366 -20.44 -28.93 -22.79
CA TRP A 366 -21.78 -28.47 -23.17
C TRP A 366 -21.90 -28.30 -24.68
N LEU A 367 -20.94 -27.66 -25.34
CA LEU A 367 -20.90 -27.50 -26.79
C LEU A 367 -20.88 -28.85 -27.50
N PHE A 368 -20.09 -29.79 -27.01
CA PHE A 368 -20.01 -31.12 -27.57
C PHE A 368 -21.33 -31.89 -27.43
N ARG A 369 -21.99 -31.76 -26.27
CA ARG A 369 -23.33 -32.33 -26.06
C ARG A 369 -24.41 -31.68 -26.94
N ALA A 370 -24.34 -30.34 -27.06
CA ALA A 370 -25.27 -29.60 -27.92
C ALA A 370 -25.11 -30.00 -29.39
N ASN A 371 -23.87 -30.08 -29.90
CA ASN A 371 -23.59 -30.52 -31.25
C ASN A 371 -24.02 -31.97 -31.51
N ARG A 372 -23.80 -32.90 -30.57
CA ARG A 372 -24.32 -34.26 -30.67
C ARG A 372 -25.86 -34.31 -30.71
N ARG A 373 -26.56 -33.48 -29.92
CA ARG A 373 -28.01 -33.38 -29.95
C ARG A 373 -28.52 -32.88 -31.30
N GLU A 374 -27.86 -31.88 -31.85
CA GLU A 374 -28.22 -31.33 -33.16
C GLU A 374 -27.95 -32.34 -34.30
N SER A 375 -26.79 -33.00 -34.28
CA SER A 375 -26.49 -34.08 -35.24
C SER A 375 -27.50 -35.23 -35.18
N ARG A 376 -27.96 -35.67 -34.01
CA ARG A 376 -29.00 -36.66 -33.86
C ARG A 376 -30.34 -36.19 -34.46
N LYS A 377 -30.72 -34.91 -34.24
CA LYS A 377 -31.93 -34.35 -34.83
C LYS A 377 -31.87 -34.33 -36.37
N ARG A 378 -30.71 -33.97 -36.93
CA ARG A 378 -30.48 -33.99 -38.39
C ARG A 378 -30.59 -35.41 -38.95
N ILE A 379 -29.96 -36.40 -38.31
CA ILE A 379 -30.06 -37.81 -38.71
C ILE A 379 -31.50 -38.28 -38.65
N HIS A 380 -32.25 -38.01 -37.57
CA HIS A 380 -33.66 -38.38 -37.46
C HIS A 380 -34.54 -37.71 -38.52
N ALA A 381 -34.28 -36.44 -38.86
CA ALA A 381 -35.00 -35.74 -39.93
C ALA A 381 -34.71 -36.34 -41.30
N GLN A 382 -33.47 -36.68 -41.62
CA GLN A 382 -33.08 -37.36 -42.86
C GLN A 382 -33.67 -38.76 -42.94
N THR A 383 -33.69 -39.53 -41.86
CA THR A 383 -34.31 -40.85 -41.82
C THR A 383 -35.81 -40.77 -42.09
N ARG A 384 -36.51 -39.78 -41.51
CA ARG A 384 -37.96 -39.56 -41.78
C ARG A 384 -38.21 -39.22 -43.23
N LEU A 385 -37.40 -38.35 -43.86
CA LEU A 385 -37.52 -38.03 -45.28
C LEU A 385 -37.30 -39.24 -46.18
N LEU A 386 -36.30 -40.09 -45.88
CA LEU A 386 -36.05 -41.34 -46.59
C LEU A 386 -37.24 -42.35 -46.48
N ILE A 387 -37.82 -42.48 -45.31
CA ILE A 387 -39.01 -43.34 -45.08
C ILE A 387 -40.17 -42.78 -45.86
N GLN A 388 -40.42 -41.47 -45.83
CA GLN A 388 -41.52 -40.87 -46.63
C GLN A 388 -41.29 -41.08 -48.12
N HIS A 389 -40.08 -40.91 -48.63
CA HIS A 389 -39.77 -41.14 -50.04
C HIS A 389 -40.07 -42.62 -50.46
N ARG A 390 -39.63 -43.58 -49.65
CA ARG A 390 -39.96 -45.01 -49.90
C ARG A 390 -41.44 -45.32 -49.86
N LEU A 391 -42.19 -44.69 -48.94
CA LEU A 391 -43.63 -44.87 -48.87
C LEU A 391 -44.33 -44.30 -50.11
N VAL A 392 -43.83 -43.18 -50.64
CA VAL A 392 -44.35 -42.61 -51.90
C VAL A 392 -44.02 -43.52 -53.08
N GLU A 393 -42.78 -44.02 -53.18
CA GLU A 393 -42.37 -44.98 -54.22
C GLU A 393 -43.26 -46.30 -54.20
N GLN A 394 -43.47 -46.88 -53.01
CA GLN A 394 -44.30 -48.02 -52.84
C GLN A 394 -45.75 -47.73 -53.24
N ARG A 395 -46.28 -46.56 -52.91
CA ARG A 395 -47.59 -46.13 -53.30
C ARG A 395 -47.69 -46.02 -54.82
N ASP A 396 -46.73 -45.39 -55.45
CA ASP A 396 -46.71 -45.26 -56.92
C ASP A 396 -46.54 -46.63 -57.64
N GLU A 397 -45.77 -47.54 -57.05
CA GLU A 397 -45.70 -48.94 -57.50
C GLU A 397 -47.05 -49.64 -57.38
N PHE A 398 -47.74 -49.52 -56.23
CA PHE A 398 -49.07 -50.02 -56.01
C PHE A 398 -50.07 -49.43 -57.01
N ASP A 399 -50.06 -48.10 -57.20
CA ASP A 399 -50.96 -47.44 -58.17
C ASP A 399 -50.71 -47.92 -59.62
N ASN A 400 -49.43 -48.12 -59.97
CA ASN A 400 -49.06 -48.69 -61.27
C ASN A 400 -49.56 -50.15 -61.44
N ILE A 401 -49.43 -50.96 -60.39
CA ILE A 401 -49.98 -52.35 -60.40
C ILE A 401 -51.53 -52.31 -60.50
N PHE A 402 -52.16 -51.44 -59.73
CA PHE A 402 -53.63 -51.28 -59.84
C PHE A 402 -54.08 -50.76 -61.18
N CYS A 403 -53.38 -49.83 -61.82
CA CYS A 403 -53.68 -49.38 -63.14
C CYS A 403 -53.56 -50.51 -64.19
N SER A 404 -52.43 -51.28 -64.10
CA SER A 404 -52.22 -52.39 -65.03
C SER A 404 -53.24 -53.51 -64.85
N ILE A 405 -53.69 -53.84 -63.65
CA ILE A 405 -54.76 -54.76 -63.34
C ILE A 405 -56.10 -54.21 -63.91
N ARG A 406 -56.40 -52.94 -63.69
CA ARG A 406 -57.63 -52.30 -64.24
C ARG A 406 -57.65 -52.31 -65.75
N ASP A 407 -56.51 -52.00 -66.39
CA ASP A 407 -56.38 -51.99 -67.83
C ASP A 407 -56.48 -53.44 -68.39
N GLY A 408 -55.90 -54.42 -67.66
CA GLY A 408 -56.09 -55.85 -68.01
C GLY A 408 -57.51 -56.29 -67.85
N LEU A 409 -58.25 -55.86 -66.81
CA LEU A 409 -59.65 -56.13 -66.62
C LEU A 409 -60.53 -55.46 -67.70
N ILE A 410 -60.18 -54.22 -68.08
CA ILE A 410 -60.90 -53.50 -69.18
C ILE A 410 -60.68 -54.20 -70.51
N THR A 411 -59.45 -54.68 -70.82
CA THR A 411 -59.15 -55.43 -72.00
C THR A 411 -59.91 -56.79 -72.01
N TYR A 412 -59.95 -57.44 -70.87
CA TYR A 412 -60.74 -58.72 -70.74
C TYR A 412 -62.24 -58.51 -70.87
N ASP A 413 -62.78 -57.44 -70.32
CA ASP A 413 -64.22 -57.09 -70.46
C ASP A 413 -64.57 -56.65 -71.87
N THR A 414 -63.70 -55.97 -72.61
CA THR A 414 -63.86 -55.64 -74.01
C THR A 414 -63.76 -56.83 -74.92
N GLU A 415 -62.94 -57.87 -74.58
CA GLU A 415 -62.91 -59.13 -75.36
C GLU A 415 -64.13 -59.97 -75.12
N ILE A 416 -64.63 -60.05 -73.85
CA ILE A 416 -65.89 -60.75 -73.57
C ILE A 416 -67.09 -60.08 -74.26
N GLY A 417 -67.11 -58.73 -74.24
CA GLY A 417 -68.13 -57.95 -74.95
C GLY A 417 -68.07 -58.14 -76.47
N ARG A 418 -66.89 -58.31 -77.06
CA ARG A 418 -66.74 -58.65 -78.51
C ARG A 418 -67.13 -60.10 -78.81
N ALA A 419 -66.90 -61.04 -77.92
CA ALA A 419 -67.32 -62.41 -78.08
C ALA A 419 -68.86 -62.55 -78.03
N SER A 420 -69.47 -61.79 -77.11
CA SER A 420 -70.94 -61.75 -76.98
C SER A 420 -71.68 -61.14 -78.20
N CYS A 421 -71.01 -60.22 -78.94
CA CYS A 421 -71.53 -59.60 -80.13
C CYS A 421 -71.37 -60.43 -81.44
N ARG A 422 -70.68 -61.60 -81.37
CA ARG A 422 -70.46 -62.47 -82.53
C ARG A 422 -71.43 -63.66 -82.58
N GLU A 423 -72.23 -63.86 -81.55
CA GLU A 423 -73.24 -64.93 -81.52
C GLU A 423 -74.72 -64.46 -81.61
N ARG A 424 -74.93 -63.30 -82.33
CA ARG A 424 -76.28 -62.91 -82.76
C ARG A 424 -76.32 -62.61 -84.21
#